data_b271336793f954f6e5ab32e8bccf8770
#
_entry.id   b271336793f954f6e5ab32e8bccf8770
#
_cell.length_a   1.000
_cell.length_b   1.000
_cell.length_c   1.000
_cell.angle_alpha   90.00
_cell.angle_beta   90.00
_cell.angle_gamma   90.00
#
_symmetry.space_group_name_H-M   'P 1'
#
loop_
_entity.id
_entity.type
_entity.pdbx_description
1 polymer ?
#
loop_
_entity_poly.entity_id
_entity_poly.type
_entity_poly.pdbx_seq_one_letter_code
_entity_poly.pdbx_strand_id
1 'polypeptide(L)'
;MARRWTKRPDGSNWGEFGDDDQRGRMNLLTAERRLRAVQEVKTGRAFCLSHPLDRPGGNVLNAARMPPVFHPVKRDGQLYFNLAFETVDPRFTDVGSDEAVMLYTQYSTHWDGFPHKGTLFDADGDGVAEKVFYNGYPIVDGAGRGTQGELGAINLGIANMAETGVQGRAVMIDLRHHLGDRRVEVDYEMLAKVMKDDGVRVDKGDIVCIHTGLGQLIRDADGRLDPSIRHACAVMDGYDRKLLEWIADTGIAAIASDNLAVERSSTLGADPRLPHRGPALPLHAHCLVKLGIHLGELWYLSELAAWLREHRRSAFLLTAPPLRLPGAAGSPVTPIATV
;
A
#
# COMPACT_ATOMS: atom_id res chain seq x y z
N MET A 1 5.83 -23.90 18.59
CA MET A 1 4.85 -24.50 17.64
C MET A 1 5.63 -25.14 16.50
N ALA A 2 5.08 -26.16 15.84
CA ALA A 2 5.70 -26.72 14.62
C ALA A 2 5.69 -25.62 13.52
N ARG A 3 6.75 -25.60 12.71
CA ARG A 3 6.85 -24.68 11.56
C ARG A 3 5.68 -24.96 10.60
N ARG A 4 5.00 -23.90 10.09
CA ARG A 4 3.85 -24.02 9.19
C ARG A 4 4.21 -24.46 7.76
N TRP A 5 5.49 -24.45 7.43
CA TRP A 5 5.99 -24.78 6.11
C TRP A 5 7.26 -25.63 6.21
N THR A 6 7.39 -26.60 5.33
CA THR A 6 8.59 -27.40 5.10
C THR A 6 9.33 -26.94 3.84
N LYS A 7 8.57 -26.36 2.89
CA LYS A 7 9.05 -25.70 1.69
C LYS A 7 8.65 -24.24 1.69
N ARG A 8 9.41 -23.41 1.03
CA ARG A 8 9.11 -21.99 0.85
C ARG A 8 9.31 -21.61 -0.62
N PRO A 9 8.60 -20.58 -1.14
CA PRO A 9 8.81 -20.11 -2.50
C PRO A 9 10.27 -19.69 -2.73
N ASP A 10 10.82 -20.00 -3.90
CA ASP A 10 12.18 -19.63 -4.26
C ASP A 10 12.38 -18.12 -4.14
N GLY A 11 13.49 -17.70 -3.51
CA GLY A 11 13.80 -16.31 -3.25
C GLY A 11 12.97 -15.67 -2.14
N SER A 12 12.20 -16.45 -1.37
CA SER A 12 11.45 -15.89 -0.22
C SER A 12 12.34 -15.75 1.01
N ASN A 13 11.98 -14.77 1.87
CA ASN A 13 12.61 -14.54 3.17
C ASN A 13 11.82 -15.16 4.34
N TRP A 14 10.93 -16.10 4.07
CA TRP A 14 10.15 -16.74 5.13
C TRP A 14 11.05 -17.29 6.24
N GLY A 15 10.72 -16.96 7.48
CA GLY A 15 11.51 -17.28 8.67
C GLY A 15 12.64 -16.30 8.98
N GLU A 16 12.95 -15.29 8.14
CA GLU A 16 14.00 -14.31 8.43
C GLU A 16 13.76 -13.56 9.74
N PHE A 17 12.49 -13.21 10.01
CA PHE A 17 12.09 -12.51 11.24
C PHE A 17 11.44 -13.45 12.28
N GLY A 18 11.60 -14.74 12.11
CA GLY A 18 11.02 -15.80 12.94
C GLY A 18 9.85 -16.52 12.27
N ASP A 19 9.63 -17.78 12.69
CA ASP A 19 8.60 -18.63 12.10
C ASP A 19 7.17 -18.07 12.35
N ASP A 20 6.98 -17.29 13.41
CA ASP A 20 5.69 -16.69 13.80
C ASP A 20 5.55 -15.22 13.36
N ASP A 21 6.50 -14.70 12.57
CA ASP A 21 6.44 -13.32 12.12
C ASP A 21 5.26 -13.07 11.17
N GLN A 22 4.54 -11.96 11.43
CA GLN A 22 3.43 -11.46 10.65
C GLN A 22 3.61 -10.00 10.20
N ARG A 23 4.79 -9.43 10.38
CA ARG A 23 5.12 -8.02 10.09
C ARG A 23 6.02 -7.85 8.88
N GLY A 24 6.68 -8.93 8.46
CA GLY A 24 7.58 -8.90 7.33
C GLY A 24 8.68 -7.84 7.49
N ARG A 25 9.00 -7.14 6.42
CA ARG A 25 10.06 -6.12 6.42
C ARG A 25 9.72 -4.86 7.23
N MET A 26 8.50 -4.72 7.77
CA MET A 26 8.24 -3.70 8.79
C MET A 26 9.13 -3.87 10.04
N ASN A 27 9.63 -5.08 10.32
CA ASN A 27 10.63 -5.33 11.36
C ASN A 27 11.94 -4.56 11.14
N LEU A 28 12.20 -4.10 9.92
CA LEU A 28 13.37 -3.26 9.60
C LEU A 28 13.21 -1.82 10.06
N LEU A 29 12.01 -1.35 10.39
CA LEU A 29 11.77 -0.02 10.93
C LEU A 29 12.14 0.02 12.43
N THR A 30 13.43 -0.12 12.75
CA THR A 30 13.95 -0.13 14.12
C THR A 30 13.96 1.28 14.72
N ALA A 31 14.11 1.38 16.05
CA ALA A 31 14.26 2.67 16.74
C ALA A 31 15.44 3.48 16.18
N GLU A 32 16.57 2.82 15.94
CA GLU A 32 17.76 3.47 15.37
C GLU A 32 17.47 4.06 13.98
N ARG A 33 16.78 3.29 13.09
CA ARG A 33 16.42 3.78 11.77
C ARG A 33 15.42 4.93 11.81
N ARG A 34 14.48 4.92 12.77
CA ARG A 34 13.58 6.06 12.98
C ARG A 34 14.35 7.31 13.42
N LEU A 35 15.31 7.18 14.33
CA LEU A 35 16.17 8.30 14.72
C LEU A 35 16.98 8.86 13.54
N ARG A 36 17.49 7.99 12.66
CA ARG A 36 18.13 8.44 11.41
C ARG A 36 17.13 9.15 10.48
N ALA A 37 15.90 8.63 10.37
CA ALA A 37 14.88 9.26 9.55
C ALA A 37 14.47 10.67 10.03
N VAL A 38 14.46 10.90 11.34
CA VAL A 38 14.23 12.24 11.91
C VAL A 38 15.30 13.24 11.45
N GLN A 39 16.52 12.78 11.15
CA GLN A 39 17.59 13.65 10.67
C GLN A 39 17.32 14.18 9.25
N GLU A 40 16.36 13.61 8.51
CA GLU A 40 15.92 14.14 7.21
C GLU A 40 15.04 15.40 7.36
N VAL A 41 14.54 15.68 8.55
CA VAL A 41 13.75 16.90 8.82
C VAL A 41 14.70 18.09 8.96
N LYS A 42 14.66 19.01 7.99
CA LYS A 42 15.52 20.19 7.92
C LYS A 42 14.73 21.51 7.98
N THR A 43 13.51 21.50 7.45
CA THR A 43 12.68 22.70 7.36
C THR A 43 11.41 22.61 8.20
N GLY A 44 11.00 21.39 8.58
CA GLY A 44 9.73 21.14 9.27
C GLY A 44 8.50 21.27 8.37
N ARG A 45 8.69 21.44 7.04
CA ARG A 45 7.56 21.45 6.11
C ARG A 45 6.97 20.06 5.99
N ALA A 46 5.64 19.97 6.11
CA ALA A 46 4.89 18.72 5.97
C ALA A 46 4.08 18.70 4.67
N PHE A 47 3.93 17.50 4.10
CA PHE A 47 3.12 17.22 2.92
C PHE A 47 2.15 16.09 3.24
N CYS A 48 0.86 16.29 2.94
CA CYS A 48 -0.14 15.25 2.95
C CYS A 48 -0.07 14.47 1.64
N LEU A 49 0.24 13.18 1.73
CA LEU A 49 0.46 12.33 0.55
C LEU A 49 -0.77 11.49 0.21
N SER A 50 -1.95 11.90 0.62
CA SER A 50 -3.19 11.21 0.28
C SER A 50 -4.11 12.05 -0.58
N HIS A 51 -4.93 11.36 -1.36
CA HIS A 51 -6.15 11.94 -1.91
C HIS A 51 -7.25 11.97 -0.83
N PRO A 52 -8.26 12.86 -0.96
CA PRO A 52 -9.54 12.68 -0.29
C PRO A 52 -10.11 11.28 -0.58
N LEU A 53 -10.77 10.66 0.42
CA LEU A 53 -11.24 9.28 0.28
C LEU A 53 -12.29 9.07 -0.82
N ASP A 54 -12.96 10.12 -1.30
CA ASP A 54 -13.89 10.07 -2.42
C ASP A 54 -13.19 10.11 -3.80
N ARG A 55 -11.85 10.20 -3.82
CA ARG A 55 -11.07 10.10 -5.05
C ARG A 55 -10.54 8.67 -5.20
N PRO A 56 -10.43 8.18 -6.44
CA PRO A 56 -10.39 8.87 -7.74
C PRO A 56 -11.75 9.33 -8.29
N GLY A 57 -12.87 8.97 -7.68
CA GLY A 57 -14.21 9.21 -8.18
C GLY A 57 -14.73 8.04 -9.05
N GLY A 58 -15.99 7.66 -8.83
CA GLY A 58 -16.59 6.53 -9.53
C GLY A 58 -15.84 5.21 -9.32
N ASN A 59 -15.84 4.34 -10.33
CA ASN A 59 -15.17 3.03 -10.29
C ASN A 59 -14.29 2.78 -11.53
N VAL A 60 -13.83 3.83 -12.17
CA VAL A 60 -13.05 3.76 -13.41
C VAL A 60 -11.75 2.98 -13.24
N LEU A 61 -11.01 3.18 -12.14
CA LEU A 61 -9.75 2.47 -11.90
C LEU A 61 -9.96 1.00 -11.53
N ASN A 62 -10.98 0.71 -10.72
CA ASN A 62 -11.33 -0.66 -10.32
C ASN A 62 -12.85 -0.78 -10.20
N ALA A 63 -13.46 -1.58 -11.08
CA ALA A 63 -14.92 -1.74 -11.15
C ALA A 63 -15.55 -2.34 -9.87
N ALA A 64 -14.74 -3.02 -9.03
CA ALA A 64 -15.21 -3.64 -7.79
C ALA A 64 -15.11 -2.72 -6.56
N ARG A 65 -14.59 -1.49 -6.72
CA ARG A 65 -14.38 -0.55 -5.61
C ARG A 65 -15.18 0.73 -5.85
N MET A 66 -15.88 1.22 -4.83
CA MET A 66 -16.75 2.39 -4.89
C MET A 66 -16.31 3.46 -3.90
N PRO A 67 -16.68 4.74 -4.13
CA PRO A 67 -16.46 5.81 -3.17
C PRO A 67 -17.10 5.53 -1.82
N PRO A 68 -16.62 6.16 -0.73
CA PRO A 68 -17.23 6.07 0.58
C PRO A 68 -18.68 6.54 0.56
N VAL A 69 -19.52 5.88 1.36
CA VAL A 69 -20.94 6.26 1.55
C VAL A 69 -21.18 6.50 3.03
N PHE A 70 -21.66 7.70 3.36
CA PHE A 70 -22.07 8.03 4.72
C PHE A 70 -23.42 7.39 5.04
N HIS A 71 -23.55 6.89 6.25
CA HIS A 71 -24.77 6.32 6.78
C HIS A 71 -25.22 7.09 8.03
N PRO A 72 -26.55 7.33 8.18
CA PRO A 72 -27.06 8.06 9.31
C PRO A 72 -26.94 7.26 10.60
N VAL A 73 -26.48 7.92 11.66
CA VAL A 73 -26.63 7.47 13.04
C VAL A 73 -27.89 8.08 13.63
N LYS A 74 -28.64 7.32 14.43
CA LYS A 74 -29.85 7.80 15.13
C LYS A 74 -29.63 7.77 16.63
N ARG A 75 -30.14 8.81 17.31
CA ARG A 75 -30.23 8.89 18.76
C ARG A 75 -31.69 9.16 19.13
N ASP A 76 -32.26 8.30 19.96
CA ASP A 76 -33.66 8.38 20.38
C ASP A 76 -34.66 8.52 19.20
N GLY A 77 -34.38 7.80 18.09
CA GLY A 77 -35.18 7.81 16.87
C GLY A 77 -34.95 9.00 15.93
N GLN A 78 -34.23 10.04 16.36
CA GLN A 78 -33.91 11.21 15.57
C GLN A 78 -32.57 11.04 14.86
N LEU A 79 -32.40 11.71 13.71
CA LEU A 79 -31.11 11.78 13.02
C LEU A 79 -30.09 12.53 13.91
N TYR A 80 -29.00 11.87 14.24
CA TYR A 80 -27.94 12.47 15.04
C TYR A 80 -26.89 13.14 14.13
N PHE A 81 -27.35 14.14 13.39
CA PHE A 81 -26.51 15.00 12.58
C PHE A 81 -27.06 16.42 12.64
N ASN A 82 -26.25 17.37 13.16
CA ASN A 82 -26.67 18.73 13.47
C ASN A 82 -27.90 18.77 14.41
N LEU A 83 -27.91 17.88 15.41
CA LEU A 83 -29.01 17.75 16.37
C LEU A 83 -28.81 18.71 17.54
N ALA A 84 -29.73 19.64 17.74
CA ALA A 84 -29.75 20.52 18.90
C ALA A 84 -30.21 19.74 20.13
N PHE A 85 -29.42 19.69 21.21
CA PHE A 85 -29.73 18.92 22.40
C PHE A 85 -30.81 19.57 23.28
N GLU A 86 -31.18 20.80 22.98
CA GLU A 86 -32.41 21.42 23.58
C GLU A 86 -33.65 20.60 23.28
N THR A 87 -33.67 19.78 22.23
CA THR A 87 -34.77 18.84 21.92
C THR A 87 -34.83 17.67 22.91
N VAL A 88 -33.74 17.39 23.64
CA VAL A 88 -33.64 16.35 24.68
C VAL A 88 -33.91 16.99 26.06
N ASP A 89 -33.25 18.11 26.34
CA ASP A 89 -33.43 18.90 27.55
C ASP A 89 -33.25 20.40 27.22
N PRO A 90 -34.27 21.25 27.48
CA PRO A 90 -34.20 22.69 27.15
C PRO A 90 -33.05 23.46 27.81
N ARG A 91 -32.36 22.86 28.77
CA ARG A 91 -31.17 23.44 29.41
C ARG A 91 -29.89 23.23 28.63
N PHE A 92 -29.89 22.34 27.65
CA PHE A 92 -28.72 22.06 26.84
C PHE A 92 -28.63 23.03 25.67
N THR A 93 -27.43 23.50 25.41
CA THR A 93 -27.13 24.43 24.31
C THR A 93 -26.24 23.77 23.25
N ASP A 94 -25.92 22.49 23.44
CA ASP A 94 -25.02 21.74 22.54
C ASP A 94 -25.74 21.37 21.24
N VAL A 95 -24.93 21.25 20.17
CA VAL A 95 -25.35 20.68 18.89
C VAL A 95 -24.35 19.59 18.56
N GLY A 96 -24.82 18.39 18.25
CA GLY A 96 -23.99 17.23 18.02
C GLY A 96 -24.23 16.54 16.69
N SER A 97 -23.21 15.82 16.23
CA SER A 97 -23.27 15.01 15.01
C SER A 97 -22.41 13.76 15.14
N ASP A 98 -22.97 12.62 14.72
CA ASP A 98 -22.26 11.38 14.46
C ASP A 98 -22.75 10.79 13.14
N GLU A 99 -21.85 10.21 12.40
CA GLU A 99 -22.13 9.46 11.18
C GLU A 99 -21.32 8.16 11.14
N ALA A 100 -21.83 7.17 10.41
CA ALA A 100 -21.08 6.00 10.03
C ALA A 100 -20.66 6.09 8.56
N VAL A 101 -19.57 5.45 8.20
CA VAL A 101 -19.11 5.39 6.82
C VAL A 101 -18.87 3.94 6.39
N MET A 102 -19.42 3.55 5.25
CA MET A 102 -19.03 2.35 4.53
C MET A 102 -17.97 2.74 3.50
N LEU A 103 -16.81 2.10 3.54
CA LEU A 103 -15.73 2.36 2.60
C LEU A 103 -15.08 1.06 2.11
N TYR A 104 -14.63 1.07 0.87
CA TYR A 104 -13.75 0.05 0.33
C TYR A 104 -12.33 0.39 0.74
N THR A 105 -11.69 -0.48 1.51
CA THR A 105 -10.41 -0.22 2.19
C THR A 105 -9.23 0.09 1.25
N GLN A 106 -9.38 -0.20 -0.03
CA GLN A 106 -8.37 -0.02 -1.08
C GLN A 106 -8.90 0.84 -2.24
N TYR A 107 -9.86 1.73 -1.99
CA TYR A 107 -10.47 2.57 -3.02
C TYR A 107 -9.62 3.79 -3.39
N SER A 108 -9.14 4.53 -2.41
CA SER A 108 -8.30 5.72 -2.54
C SER A 108 -6.87 5.42 -2.10
N THR A 109 -6.11 6.40 -1.64
CA THR A 109 -4.77 6.20 -1.08
C THR A 109 -4.78 5.14 0.02
N HIS A 110 -4.03 4.05 -0.15
CA HIS A 110 -4.09 2.90 0.75
C HIS A 110 -2.77 2.15 0.88
N TRP A 111 -2.72 1.25 1.86
CA TRP A 111 -1.77 0.16 1.97
C TRP A 111 -2.44 -1.17 1.68
N ASP A 112 -1.77 -2.02 0.90
CA ASP A 112 -2.05 -3.44 0.81
C ASP A 112 -1.38 -4.18 1.97
N GLY A 113 -2.20 -4.95 2.70
CA GLY A 113 -1.72 -5.92 3.67
C GLY A 113 -1.40 -7.26 3.02
N PHE A 114 -0.73 -8.14 3.75
CA PHE A 114 -0.38 -9.47 3.22
C PHE A 114 -1.60 -10.34 2.83
N PRO A 115 -2.79 -10.21 3.47
CA PRO A 115 -3.96 -10.95 3.03
C PRO A 115 -4.52 -10.52 1.67
N HIS A 116 -4.05 -9.37 1.11
CA HIS A 116 -4.52 -8.89 -0.19
C HIS A 116 -4.17 -9.84 -1.33
N LYS A 117 -2.97 -10.42 -1.31
CA LYS A 117 -2.51 -11.40 -2.31
C LYS A 117 -1.82 -12.58 -1.65
N GLY A 118 -2.31 -13.77 -1.98
CA GLY A 118 -1.69 -15.05 -1.65
C GLY A 118 -1.25 -15.80 -2.90
N THR A 119 -0.82 -17.02 -2.73
CA THR A 119 -0.45 -17.93 -3.82
C THR A 119 -0.93 -19.34 -3.55
N LEU A 120 -1.02 -20.14 -4.60
CA LEU A 120 -1.16 -21.57 -4.49
C LEU A 120 0.25 -22.18 -4.46
N PHE A 121 0.63 -22.78 -3.35
CA PHE A 121 1.97 -23.34 -3.14
C PHE A 121 1.90 -24.52 -2.16
N ASP A 122 2.66 -25.59 -2.45
CA ASP A 122 2.83 -26.75 -1.58
C ASP A 122 3.83 -26.40 -0.46
N ALA A 123 3.35 -25.77 0.60
CA ALA A 123 4.21 -25.29 1.68
C ALA A 123 4.52 -26.35 2.71
N ASP A 124 3.63 -27.30 2.98
CA ASP A 124 3.85 -28.41 3.89
C ASP A 124 4.59 -29.60 3.27
N GLY A 125 4.66 -29.65 1.93
CA GLY A 125 5.45 -30.64 1.20
C GLY A 125 4.73 -31.94 0.90
N ASP A 126 3.40 -31.96 0.99
CA ASP A 126 2.59 -33.14 0.74
C ASP A 126 2.28 -33.38 -0.75
N GLY A 127 2.68 -32.44 -1.62
CA GLY A 127 2.49 -32.49 -3.08
C GLY A 127 1.19 -31.83 -3.54
N VAL A 128 0.37 -31.27 -2.65
CA VAL A 128 -0.85 -30.52 -2.94
C VAL A 128 -0.64 -29.04 -2.66
N ALA A 129 -1.00 -28.16 -3.61
CA ALA A 129 -0.85 -26.73 -3.40
C ALA A 129 -2.04 -26.18 -2.62
N GLU A 130 -1.77 -25.57 -1.47
CA GLU A 130 -2.73 -24.87 -0.64
C GLU A 130 -2.68 -23.35 -0.86
N LYS A 131 -3.70 -22.63 -0.35
CA LYS A 131 -3.74 -21.16 -0.34
C LYS A 131 -2.86 -20.64 0.77
N VAL A 132 -1.69 -20.11 0.44
CA VAL A 132 -0.74 -19.55 1.40
C VAL A 132 -0.45 -18.08 1.14
N PHE A 133 -0.11 -17.38 2.22
CA PHE A 133 0.29 -15.99 2.25
C PHE A 133 1.69 -15.87 2.86
N TYR A 134 2.13 -14.64 3.14
CA TYR A 134 3.45 -14.41 3.72
C TYR A 134 3.73 -15.37 4.89
N ASN A 135 4.96 -15.87 4.95
CA ASN A 135 5.49 -16.76 6.00
C ASN A 135 4.66 -18.05 6.20
N GLY A 136 3.98 -18.51 5.10
CA GLY A 136 3.21 -19.75 5.10
C GLY A 136 1.87 -19.69 5.88
N TYR A 137 1.37 -18.51 6.19
CA TYR A 137 0.11 -18.39 6.90
C TYR A 137 -1.10 -18.63 6.01
N PRO A 138 -2.15 -19.31 6.50
CA PRO A 138 -3.51 -19.19 5.99
C PRO A 138 -4.15 -17.90 6.54
N ILE A 139 -5.14 -17.35 5.82
CA ILE A 139 -5.93 -16.19 6.30
C ILE A 139 -7.32 -16.58 6.80
N VAL A 140 -7.72 -17.84 6.63
CA VAL A 140 -8.95 -18.44 7.16
C VAL A 140 -8.62 -19.70 7.94
N ASP A 141 -9.52 -20.14 8.82
CA ASP A 141 -9.37 -21.41 9.55
C ASP A 141 -9.62 -22.64 8.63
N GLY A 142 -9.46 -23.84 9.18
CA GLY A 142 -9.67 -25.09 8.46
C GLY A 142 -11.12 -25.32 7.97
N ALA A 143 -12.08 -24.53 8.46
CA ALA A 143 -13.46 -24.54 7.99
C ALA A 143 -13.74 -23.37 7.00
N GLY A 144 -12.71 -22.64 6.58
CA GLY A 144 -12.83 -21.50 5.66
C GLY A 144 -13.36 -20.22 6.32
N ARG A 145 -13.32 -20.09 7.66
CA ARG A 145 -13.87 -18.95 8.37
C ARG A 145 -12.77 -17.93 8.68
N GLY A 146 -13.12 -16.66 8.49
CA GLY A 146 -12.33 -15.51 8.92
C GLY A 146 -12.70 -15.02 10.32
N THR A 147 -12.29 -13.78 10.65
CA THR A 147 -12.60 -13.16 11.95
C THR A 147 -14.07 -12.76 12.10
N GLN A 148 -14.80 -12.62 10.98
CA GLN A 148 -16.22 -12.24 10.94
C GLN A 148 -16.96 -13.14 9.93
N GLY A 149 -17.24 -14.40 10.34
CA GLY A 149 -17.85 -15.39 9.45
C GLY A 149 -16.90 -15.77 8.31
N GLU A 150 -17.29 -15.52 7.06
CA GLU A 150 -16.47 -15.79 5.87
C GLU A 150 -15.44 -14.69 5.55
N LEU A 151 -15.46 -13.58 6.28
CA LEU A 151 -14.63 -12.42 6.03
C LEU A 151 -13.65 -12.14 7.17
N GLY A 152 -12.60 -11.37 6.84
CA GLY A 152 -11.59 -10.94 7.78
C GLY A 152 -10.51 -11.99 8.02
N ALA A 153 -9.26 -11.60 7.77
CA ALA A 153 -8.10 -12.46 7.94
C ALA A 153 -7.83 -12.79 9.42
N ILE A 154 -7.70 -14.06 9.75
CA ILE A 154 -7.33 -14.51 11.10
C ILE A 154 -5.83 -14.30 11.38
N ASN A 155 -5.02 -14.20 10.33
CA ASN A 155 -3.58 -13.92 10.37
C ASN A 155 -3.24 -12.81 9.38
N LEU A 156 -2.09 -12.16 9.59
CA LEU A 156 -1.49 -11.20 8.65
C LEU A 156 -2.29 -9.92 8.42
N GLY A 157 -3.41 -9.69 9.14
CA GLY A 157 -4.26 -8.51 8.96
C GLY A 157 -3.46 -7.21 9.05
N ILE A 158 -3.93 -6.17 8.36
CA ILE A 158 -3.24 -4.87 8.26
C ILE A 158 -2.99 -4.20 9.62
N ALA A 159 -3.71 -4.59 10.67
CA ALA A 159 -3.49 -4.14 12.03
C ALA A 159 -2.06 -4.44 12.54
N ASN A 160 -1.45 -5.55 12.09
CA ASN A 160 -0.07 -5.90 12.43
C ASN A 160 0.93 -4.87 11.88
N MET A 161 0.67 -4.32 10.69
CA MET A 161 1.45 -3.21 10.14
C MET A 161 1.24 -1.93 10.97
N ALA A 162 -0.01 -1.61 11.31
CA ALA A 162 -0.33 -0.43 12.11
C ALA A 162 0.41 -0.40 13.46
N GLU A 163 0.54 -1.55 14.12
CA GLU A 163 1.24 -1.69 15.40
C GLU A 163 2.73 -1.34 15.34
N THR A 164 3.36 -1.37 14.16
CA THR A 164 4.75 -0.97 14.01
C THR A 164 4.95 0.54 14.03
N GLY A 165 3.85 1.32 13.92
CA GLY A 165 3.86 2.77 13.86
C GLY A 165 4.25 3.35 12.49
N VAL A 166 4.65 2.52 11.53
CA VAL A 166 5.04 2.85 10.14
C VAL A 166 5.66 4.24 10.01
N GLN A 167 6.82 4.42 10.62
CA GLN A 167 7.58 5.65 10.56
C GLN A 167 9.03 5.33 10.24
N GLY A 168 9.60 6.00 9.25
CA GLY A 168 10.95 5.72 8.80
C GLY A 168 11.45 6.71 7.74
N ARG A 169 12.70 6.49 7.30
CA ARG A 169 13.25 7.20 6.16
C ARG A 169 12.57 6.68 4.89
N ALA A 170 12.07 7.61 4.09
CA ALA A 170 11.60 7.31 2.75
C ALA A 170 12.45 8.03 1.71
N VAL A 171 12.48 7.45 0.52
CA VAL A 171 13.18 8.02 -0.64
C VAL A 171 12.23 8.11 -1.82
N MET A 172 12.28 9.24 -2.54
CA MET A 172 11.52 9.47 -3.75
C MET A 172 12.32 9.05 -4.97
N ILE A 173 11.71 8.26 -5.86
CA ILE A 173 12.19 8.01 -7.22
C ILE A 173 11.19 8.69 -8.16
N ASP A 174 11.60 9.78 -8.80
CA ASP A 174 10.71 10.62 -9.62
C ASP A 174 10.72 10.17 -11.09
N LEU A 175 9.99 9.10 -11.38
CA LEU A 175 9.86 8.59 -12.76
C LEU A 175 9.18 9.61 -13.68
N ARG A 176 8.19 10.37 -13.16
CA ARG A 176 7.48 11.37 -13.97
C ARG A 176 8.41 12.42 -14.55
N HIS A 177 9.39 12.86 -13.78
CA HIS A 177 10.36 13.87 -14.26
C HIS A 177 11.12 13.41 -15.50
N HIS A 178 11.45 12.12 -15.59
CA HIS A 178 12.21 11.54 -16.68
C HIS A 178 11.35 11.02 -17.84
N LEU A 179 10.14 10.51 -17.54
CA LEU A 179 9.32 9.77 -18.50
C LEU A 179 8.04 10.51 -18.91
N GLY A 180 7.66 11.57 -18.17
CA GLY A 180 6.38 12.27 -18.35
C GLY A 180 5.19 11.38 -17.99
N ASP A 181 4.01 11.71 -18.52
CA ASP A 181 2.75 11.02 -18.24
C ASP A 181 2.48 9.84 -19.21
N ARG A 182 3.49 9.41 -19.96
CA ARG A 182 3.35 8.29 -20.90
C ARG A 182 3.34 6.94 -20.16
N ARG A 183 2.59 5.98 -20.70
CA ARG A 183 2.65 4.59 -20.24
C ARG A 183 4.00 3.99 -20.61
N VAL A 184 4.81 3.69 -19.62
CA VAL A 184 6.13 3.04 -19.74
C VAL A 184 6.19 1.93 -18.71
N GLU A 185 6.62 0.74 -19.12
CA GLU A 185 6.98 -0.34 -18.22
C GLU A 185 8.44 -0.16 -17.83
N VAL A 186 8.68 0.09 -16.55
CA VAL A 186 10.00 0.43 -16.01
C VAL A 186 10.67 -0.83 -15.50
N ASP A 187 11.71 -1.27 -16.17
CA ASP A 187 12.62 -2.32 -15.75
C ASP A 187 13.69 -1.79 -14.80
N TYR A 188 14.57 -2.66 -14.32
CA TYR A 188 15.66 -2.27 -13.43
C TYR A 188 16.65 -1.28 -14.06
N GLU A 189 16.98 -1.44 -15.34
CA GLU A 189 17.97 -0.59 -16.00
C GLU A 189 17.45 0.87 -16.08
N MET A 190 16.19 1.05 -16.41
CA MET A 190 15.53 2.36 -16.38
C MET A 190 15.48 2.94 -14.97
N LEU A 191 15.08 2.12 -13.98
CA LEU A 191 15.00 2.54 -12.58
C LEU A 191 16.38 2.96 -12.05
N ALA A 192 17.41 2.15 -12.31
CA ALA A 192 18.79 2.42 -11.89
C ALA A 192 19.35 3.70 -12.56
N LYS A 193 18.98 3.93 -13.83
CA LYS A 193 19.35 5.16 -14.52
C LYS A 193 18.73 6.38 -13.85
N VAL A 194 17.43 6.36 -13.56
CA VAL A 194 16.74 7.47 -12.87
C VAL A 194 17.36 7.71 -11.50
N MET A 195 17.55 6.66 -10.70
CA MET A 195 18.21 6.79 -9.39
C MET A 195 19.60 7.41 -9.49
N LYS A 196 20.39 7.01 -10.49
CA LYS A 196 21.74 7.57 -10.74
C LYS A 196 21.68 9.03 -11.14
N ASP A 197 20.81 9.38 -12.07
CA ASP A 197 20.70 10.74 -12.62
C ASP A 197 20.24 11.73 -11.52
N ASP A 198 19.36 11.30 -10.63
CA ASP A 198 18.82 12.11 -9.53
C ASP A 198 19.64 11.97 -8.22
N GLY A 199 20.69 11.14 -8.21
CA GLY A 199 21.50 10.89 -7.00
C GLY A 199 20.74 10.21 -5.87
N VAL A 200 19.69 9.43 -6.19
CA VAL A 200 18.87 8.70 -5.20
C VAL A 200 19.66 7.52 -4.66
N ARG A 201 19.77 7.46 -3.34
CA ARG A 201 20.35 6.33 -2.61
C ARG A 201 19.32 5.66 -1.75
N VAL A 202 19.12 4.38 -1.99
CA VAL A 202 18.22 3.50 -1.21
C VAL A 202 19.04 2.67 -0.26
N ASP A 203 18.75 2.76 1.04
CA ASP A 203 19.38 1.98 2.09
C ASP A 203 18.42 0.90 2.63
N LYS A 204 18.99 -0.14 3.26
CA LYS A 204 18.19 -1.20 3.92
C LYS A 204 17.26 -0.59 4.96
N GLY A 205 15.97 -0.93 4.88
CA GLY A 205 14.91 -0.43 5.77
C GLY A 205 14.28 0.89 5.30
N ASP A 206 14.67 1.43 4.15
CA ASP A 206 13.98 2.58 3.56
C ASP A 206 12.59 2.18 3.03
N ILE A 207 11.70 3.16 2.97
CA ILE A 207 10.44 3.08 2.24
C ILE A 207 10.65 3.77 0.90
N VAL A 208 10.44 3.05 -0.20
CA VAL A 208 10.61 3.60 -1.55
C VAL A 208 9.28 4.18 -2.03
N CYS A 209 9.27 5.49 -2.35
CA CYS A 209 8.12 6.16 -2.96
C CYS A 209 8.39 6.37 -4.46
N ILE A 210 7.54 5.83 -5.32
CA ILE A 210 7.66 5.89 -6.77
C ILE A 210 6.64 6.89 -7.31
N HIS A 211 7.10 8.04 -7.79
CA HIS A 211 6.27 9.07 -8.39
C HIS A 211 6.14 8.87 -9.89
N THR A 212 4.95 8.55 -10.36
CA THR A 212 4.65 8.29 -11.78
C THR A 212 3.87 9.43 -12.44
N GLY A 213 3.16 10.23 -11.64
CA GLY A 213 2.29 11.32 -12.08
C GLY A 213 0.80 10.99 -12.10
N LEU A 214 0.42 9.71 -11.93
CA LEU A 214 -0.99 9.33 -11.94
C LEU A 214 -1.79 10.03 -10.83
N GLY A 215 -1.19 10.21 -9.65
CA GLY A 215 -1.81 10.94 -8.56
C GLY A 215 -2.19 12.38 -8.94
N GLN A 216 -1.36 13.06 -9.75
CA GLN A 216 -1.69 14.39 -10.25
C GLN A 216 -2.85 14.35 -11.24
N LEU A 217 -2.85 13.39 -12.17
CA LEU A 217 -3.95 13.25 -13.13
C LEU A 217 -5.30 12.97 -12.43
N ILE A 218 -5.28 12.15 -11.36
CA ILE A 218 -6.46 11.90 -10.53
C ILE A 218 -6.96 13.21 -9.87
N ARG A 219 -6.04 14.00 -9.35
CA ARG A 219 -6.38 15.28 -8.70
C ARG A 219 -6.97 16.28 -9.67
N ASP A 220 -6.35 16.41 -10.86
CA ASP A 220 -6.78 17.33 -11.92
C ASP A 220 -8.15 16.96 -12.51
N ALA A 221 -8.48 15.67 -12.53
CA ALA A 221 -9.77 15.17 -13.01
C ALA A 221 -10.95 15.48 -12.06
N ASP A 222 -10.67 15.84 -10.81
CA ASP A 222 -11.66 16.23 -9.79
C ASP A 222 -12.85 15.26 -9.70
N GLY A 223 -12.56 13.96 -9.64
CA GLY A 223 -13.57 12.90 -9.51
C GLY A 223 -14.25 12.47 -10.81
N ARG A 224 -13.82 13.01 -11.95
CA ARG A 224 -14.36 12.70 -13.29
C ARG A 224 -13.28 12.09 -14.18
N LEU A 225 -12.82 10.89 -13.81
CA LEU A 225 -11.78 10.20 -14.55
C LEU A 225 -12.28 9.68 -15.90
N ASP A 226 -11.48 9.96 -16.95
CA ASP A 226 -11.62 9.28 -18.23
C ASP A 226 -11.00 7.88 -18.17
N PRO A 227 -11.63 6.84 -18.79
CA PRO A 227 -11.09 5.49 -18.81
C PRO A 227 -9.67 5.35 -19.37
N SER A 228 -9.22 6.25 -20.22
CA SER A 228 -7.86 6.27 -20.79
C SER A 228 -6.77 6.44 -19.72
N ILE A 229 -7.10 6.96 -18.53
CA ILE A 229 -6.17 7.11 -17.41
C ILE A 229 -5.52 5.79 -17.00
N ARG A 230 -6.19 4.65 -17.24
CA ARG A 230 -5.64 3.32 -17.00
C ARG A 230 -4.39 3.01 -17.84
N HIS A 231 -4.19 3.75 -18.90
CA HIS A 231 -3.07 3.62 -19.85
C HIS A 231 -2.11 4.80 -19.76
N ALA A 232 -2.24 5.64 -18.75
CA ALA A 232 -1.32 6.74 -18.46
C ALA A 232 -0.23 6.33 -17.47
N CYS A 233 0.84 7.09 -17.46
CA CYS A 233 1.95 7.07 -16.51
C CYS A 233 2.75 5.75 -16.47
N ALA A 234 3.92 5.84 -15.87
CA ALA A 234 4.82 4.71 -15.72
C ALA A 234 4.28 3.65 -14.73
N VAL A 235 4.66 2.41 -14.94
CA VAL A 235 4.43 1.27 -14.02
C VAL A 235 5.67 0.43 -13.97
N MET A 236 5.88 -0.29 -12.88
CA MET A 236 7.01 -1.21 -12.77
C MET A 236 6.78 -2.47 -13.62
N ASP A 237 7.84 -3.00 -14.21
CA ASP A 237 7.79 -4.30 -14.89
C ASP A 237 8.01 -5.43 -13.89
N GLY A 238 6.89 -5.98 -13.37
CA GLY A 238 6.94 -7.10 -12.42
C GLY A 238 7.52 -8.40 -13.00
N TYR A 239 7.78 -8.48 -14.30
CA TYR A 239 8.45 -9.62 -14.95
C TYR A 239 9.98 -9.43 -15.08
N ASP A 240 10.51 -8.23 -14.82
CA ASP A 240 11.94 -8.02 -14.86
C ASP A 240 12.62 -8.65 -13.65
N ARG A 241 13.39 -9.71 -13.91
CA ARG A 241 14.11 -10.45 -12.87
C ARG A 241 15.09 -9.56 -12.10
N LYS A 242 15.80 -8.66 -12.78
CA LYS A 242 16.76 -7.76 -12.12
C LYS A 242 16.08 -6.79 -11.16
N LEU A 243 14.88 -6.31 -11.52
CA LEU A 243 14.07 -5.47 -10.64
C LEU A 243 13.66 -6.23 -9.38
N LEU A 244 13.17 -7.45 -9.53
CA LEU A 244 12.79 -8.29 -8.39
C LEU A 244 13.99 -8.64 -7.50
N GLU A 245 15.14 -8.95 -8.09
CA GLU A 245 16.40 -9.17 -7.37
C GLU A 245 16.83 -7.91 -6.61
N TRP A 246 16.78 -6.73 -7.23
CA TRP A 246 17.08 -5.46 -6.56
C TRP A 246 16.18 -5.20 -5.36
N ILE A 247 14.84 -5.44 -5.46
CA ILE A 247 13.91 -5.32 -4.35
C ILE A 247 14.27 -6.28 -3.21
N ALA A 248 14.68 -7.50 -3.55
CA ALA A 248 15.09 -8.49 -2.57
C ALA A 248 16.36 -8.07 -1.83
N ASP A 249 17.40 -7.69 -2.59
CA ASP A 249 18.75 -7.48 -2.09
C ASP A 249 18.92 -6.15 -1.33
N THR A 250 18.26 -5.08 -1.77
CA THR A 250 18.31 -3.78 -1.07
C THR A 250 17.73 -3.82 0.32
N GLY A 251 16.82 -4.76 0.60
CA GLY A 251 16.19 -4.86 1.92
C GLY A 251 15.29 -3.68 2.27
N ILE A 252 14.62 -3.07 1.28
CA ILE A 252 13.62 -2.02 1.51
C ILE A 252 12.47 -2.53 2.39
N ALA A 253 11.89 -1.64 3.19
CA ALA A 253 10.82 -1.99 4.13
C ALA A 253 9.45 -2.03 3.46
N ALA A 254 9.16 -1.08 2.56
CA ALA A 254 7.92 -0.99 1.80
C ALA A 254 8.12 -0.24 0.49
N ILE A 255 7.17 -0.39 -0.42
CA ILE A 255 7.07 0.41 -1.65
C ILE A 255 5.72 1.13 -1.62
N ALA A 256 5.70 2.42 -1.96
CA ALA A 256 4.49 3.18 -2.20
C ALA A 256 4.57 3.86 -3.56
N SER A 257 3.46 3.92 -4.28
CA SER A 257 3.37 4.61 -5.57
C SER A 257 2.08 5.43 -5.67
N ASP A 258 2.11 6.43 -6.52
CA ASP A 258 0.93 7.22 -6.85
C ASP A 258 0.07 6.59 -7.95
N ASN A 259 0.47 5.42 -8.47
CA ASN A 259 -0.30 4.67 -9.46
C ASN A 259 -1.14 3.55 -8.83
N LEU A 260 -1.93 2.88 -9.66
CA LEU A 260 -2.67 1.67 -9.30
C LEU A 260 -1.77 0.46 -9.57
N ALA A 261 -1.71 -0.45 -8.59
CA ALA A 261 -1.00 -1.73 -8.63
C ALA A 261 0.54 -1.64 -8.63
N VAL A 262 1.15 -0.46 -8.47
CA VAL A 262 2.62 -0.27 -8.53
C VAL A 262 3.21 -0.78 -9.85
N GLU A 263 2.84 -1.99 -10.26
CA GLU A 263 3.28 -2.69 -11.47
C GLU A 263 2.23 -2.67 -12.59
N ARG A 264 2.61 -3.16 -13.76
CA ARG A 264 1.67 -3.43 -14.84
C ARG A 264 0.64 -4.49 -14.40
N SER A 265 -0.64 -4.14 -14.45
CA SER A 265 -1.72 -5.09 -14.19
C SER A 265 -2.04 -5.92 -15.44
N SER A 266 -1.90 -7.24 -15.37
CA SER A 266 -2.28 -8.16 -16.43
C SER A 266 -3.80 -8.31 -16.59
N THR A 267 -4.60 -7.83 -15.64
CA THR A 267 -6.06 -7.85 -15.74
C THR A 267 -6.60 -6.92 -16.83
N LEU A 268 -5.76 -6.06 -17.41
CA LEU A 268 -6.09 -5.14 -18.50
C LEU A 268 -5.85 -5.74 -19.90
N GLY A 269 -5.54 -7.03 -19.98
CA GLY A 269 -5.34 -7.75 -21.25
C GLY A 269 -4.45 -8.98 -21.08
N ALA A 270 -4.50 -9.91 -22.03
CA ALA A 270 -3.61 -11.06 -22.03
C ALA A 270 -2.16 -10.58 -22.22
N ASP A 271 -1.30 -10.82 -21.23
CA ASP A 271 0.13 -10.59 -21.34
C ASP A 271 0.79 -11.84 -21.91
N PRO A 272 1.44 -11.77 -23.08
CA PRO A 272 2.11 -12.93 -23.68
C PRO A 272 3.28 -13.47 -22.83
N ARG A 273 3.76 -12.69 -21.85
CA ARG A 273 4.79 -13.11 -20.89
C ARG A 273 4.23 -13.93 -19.73
N LEU A 274 2.88 -13.99 -19.57
CA LEU A 274 2.27 -14.83 -18.55
C LEU A 274 2.71 -16.29 -18.76
N PRO A 275 3.36 -16.92 -17.78
CA PRO A 275 3.63 -18.35 -17.83
C PRO A 275 2.31 -19.11 -17.82
N HIS A 276 2.30 -20.34 -18.31
CA HIS A 276 1.11 -21.20 -18.27
C HIS A 276 0.50 -21.30 -16.86
N ARG A 277 1.32 -21.12 -15.82
CA ARG A 277 0.90 -21.05 -14.42
C ARG A 277 1.84 -20.10 -13.66
N GLY A 278 1.30 -18.96 -13.20
CA GLY A 278 2.06 -17.96 -12.46
C GLY A 278 1.17 -16.83 -11.93
N PRO A 279 1.73 -15.90 -11.15
CA PRO A 279 0.98 -14.80 -10.59
C PRO A 279 0.54 -13.80 -11.68
N ALA A 280 -0.69 -13.32 -11.59
CA ALA A 280 -1.19 -12.25 -12.45
C ALA A 280 -0.53 -10.89 -12.15
N LEU A 281 0.00 -10.73 -10.96
CA LEU A 281 0.75 -9.56 -10.48
C LEU A 281 2.07 -10.06 -9.85
N PRO A 282 3.14 -10.21 -10.66
CA PRO A 282 4.39 -10.81 -10.17
C PRO A 282 5.08 -10.01 -9.08
N LEU A 283 5.06 -8.67 -9.15
CA LEU A 283 5.65 -7.81 -8.12
C LEU A 283 4.86 -7.90 -6.80
N HIS A 284 3.52 -7.97 -6.86
CA HIS A 284 2.70 -8.23 -5.66
C HIS A 284 3.06 -9.58 -5.03
N ALA A 285 3.16 -10.64 -5.85
CA ALA A 285 3.56 -11.95 -5.34
C ALA A 285 4.95 -11.92 -4.74
N HIS A 286 5.89 -11.21 -5.35
CA HIS A 286 7.24 -11.04 -4.84
C HIS A 286 7.27 -10.26 -3.52
N CYS A 287 6.59 -9.12 -3.47
CA CYS A 287 6.57 -8.25 -2.30
C CYS A 287 5.73 -8.83 -1.16
N LEU A 288 4.43 -9.06 -1.39
CA LEU A 288 3.49 -9.42 -0.33
C LEU A 288 3.68 -10.86 0.15
N VAL A 289 3.93 -11.82 -0.78
CA VAL A 289 4.00 -13.24 -0.42
C VAL A 289 5.41 -13.68 -0.06
N LYS A 290 6.41 -13.34 -0.91
CA LYS A 290 7.77 -13.86 -0.72
C LYS A 290 8.57 -13.06 0.30
N LEU A 291 8.49 -11.73 0.28
CA LEU A 291 9.41 -10.86 1.03
C LEU A 291 8.78 -10.16 2.23
N GLY A 292 7.45 -10.22 2.39
CA GLY A 292 6.77 -9.47 3.45
C GLY A 292 7.00 -7.96 3.33
N ILE A 293 6.85 -7.43 2.12
CA ILE A 293 6.90 -6.00 1.79
C ILE A 293 5.49 -5.52 1.50
N HIS A 294 4.98 -4.54 2.26
CA HIS A 294 3.70 -3.91 1.98
C HIS A 294 3.78 -2.99 0.76
N LEU A 295 2.69 -2.88 0.01
CA LEU A 295 2.57 -2.00 -1.15
C LEU A 295 1.58 -0.88 -0.86
N GLY A 296 1.97 0.36 -1.15
CA GLY A 296 1.11 1.54 -1.10
C GLY A 296 0.68 1.95 -2.50
N GLU A 297 -0.60 2.25 -2.68
CA GLU A 297 -1.16 2.60 -3.98
C GLU A 297 -1.99 3.89 -3.92
N LEU A 298 -2.07 4.58 -5.05
CA LEU A 298 -2.85 5.80 -5.21
C LEU A 298 -2.45 6.90 -4.22
N TRP A 299 -1.15 7.03 -3.96
CA TRP A 299 -0.65 8.14 -3.14
C TRP A 299 -0.62 9.43 -3.95
N TYR A 300 -0.58 10.58 -3.29
CA TYR A 300 -0.37 11.87 -3.94
C TYR A 300 1.05 12.37 -3.68
N LEU A 301 1.94 12.17 -4.64
CA LEU A 301 3.37 12.41 -4.46
C LEU A 301 3.88 13.69 -5.17
N SER A 302 3.09 14.31 -6.02
CA SER A 302 3.57 15.35 -6.97
C SER A 302 4.11 16.61 -6.28
N GLU A 303 3.46 17.11 -5.23
CA GLU A 303 3.93 18.31 -4.52
C GLU A 303 5.26 18.05 -3.79
N LEU A 304 5.38 16.88 -3.15
CA LEU A 304 6.61 16.47 -2.48
C LEU A 304 7.74 16.26 -3.51
N ALA A 305 7.47 15.55 -4.62
CA ALA A 305 8.47 15.31 -5.67
C ALA A 305 9.02 16.62 -6.25
N ALA A 306 8.13 17.60 -6.54
CA ALA A 306 8.53 18.92 -7.01
C ALA A 306 9.42 19.64 -5.99
N TRP A 307 9.05 19.63 -4.71
CA TRP A 307 9.81 20.27 -3.65
C TRP A 307 11.20 19.62 -3.47
N LEU A 308 11.24 18.29 -3.43
CA LEU A 308 12.49 17.53 -3.28
C LEU A 308 13.48 17.83 -4.41
N ARG A 309 12.99 17.87 -5.66
CA ARG A 309 13.78 18.21 -6.85
C ARG A 309 14.33 19.64 -6.77
N GLU A 310 13.48 20.62 -6.43
CA GLU A 310 13.90 22.02 -6.25
C GLU A 310 15.05 22.14 -5.22
N HIS A 311 14.99 21.33 -4.13
CA HIS A 311 15.96 21.36 -3.05
C HIS A 311 17.11 20.33 -3.23
N ARG A 312 17.17 19.65 -4.38
CA ARG A 312 18.17 18.62 -4.68
C ARG A 312 18.25 17.54 -3.58
N ARG A 313 17.08 17.10 -3.12
CA ARG A 313 16.90 16.05 -2.11
C ARG A 313 16.04 14.94 -2.67
N SER A 314 16.25 13.73 -2.14
CA SER A 314 15.39 12.57 -2.44
C SER A 314 14.81 11.93 -1.18
N ALA A 315 15.37 12.20 0.00
CA ALA A 315 15.00 11.56 1.24
C ALA A 315 14.20 12.49 2.17
N PHE A 316 13.32 11.89 2.97
CA PHE A 316 12.44 12.57 3.91
C PHE A 316 11.99 11.62 5.04
N LEU A 317 11.45 12.18 6.13
CA LEU A 317 10.74 11.42 7.15
C LEU A 317 9.33 11.12 6.67
N LEU A 318 8.96 9.85 6.63
CA LEU A 318 7.61 9.39 6.33
C LEU A 318 6.93 8.86 7.60
N THR A 319 5.68 9.26 7.83
CA THR A 319 4.77 8.68 8.84
C THR A 319 3.49 8.23 8.13
N ALA A 320 3.24 6.93 8.09
CA ALA A 320 2.18 6.36 7.27
C ALA A 320 1.49 5.13 7.90
N PRO A 321 1.08 5.17 9.18
CA PRO A 321 0.38 4.04 9.78
C PRO A 321 -1.00 3.87 9.14
N PRO A 322 -1.39 2.63 8.72
CA PRO A 322 -2.75 2.33 8.31
C PRO A 322 -3.71 2.40 9.50
N LEU A 323 -5.01 2.31 9.25
CA LEU A 323 -5.98 2.07 10.32
C LEU A 323 -5.64 0.76 11.05
N ARG A 324 -5.74 0.76 12.37
CA ARG A 324 -5.60 -0.46 13.17
C ARG A 324 -6.90 -1.27 13.08
N LEU A 325 -7.17 -1.82 11.89
CA LEU A 325 -8.39 -2.55 11.54
C LEU A 325 -8.12 -4.06 11.53
N PRO A 326 -8.48 -4.79 12.61
CA PRO A 326 -8.22 -6.22 12.70
C PRO A 326 -8.89 -7.00 11.56
N GLY A 327 -8.14 -7.92 10.96
CA GLY A 327 -8.64 -8.80 9.91
C GLY A 327 -8.75 -8.17 8.52
N ALA A 328 -8.50 -6.87 8.36
CA ALA A 328 -8.56 -6.24 7.05
C ALA A 328 -7.34 -6.59 6.18
N ALA A 329 -7.60 -6.79 4.88
CA ALA A 329 -6.57 -7.08 3.86
C ALA A 329 -5.83 -5.85 3.36
N GLY A 330 -6.37 -4.67 3.61
CA GLY A 330 -5.77 -3.38 3.27
C GLY A 330 -6.45 -2.27 4.06
N SER A 331 -5.93 -1.06 3.97
CA SER A 331 -6.46 0.08 4.73
C SER A 331 -6.20 1.39 4.00
N PRO A 332 -7.16 2.32 3.99
CA PRO A 332 -6.84 3.69 3.65
C PRO A 332 -5.77 4.23 4.61
N VAL A 333 -5.02 5.18 4.13
CA VAL A 333 -3.94 5.84 4.88
C VAL A 333 -3.84 7.31 4.50
N THR A 334 -3.46 8.14 5.46
CA THR A 334 -3.10 9.54 5.22
C THR A 334 -1.61 9.70 5.53
N PRO A 335 -0.72 9.38 4.57
CA PRO A 335 0.71 9.46 4.81
C PRO A 335 1.15 10.93 4.91
N ILE A 336 2.10 11.20 5.79
CA ILE A 336 2.69 12.53 5.97
C ILE A 336 4.19 12.42 5.73
N ALA A 337 4.69 13.21 4.77
CA ALA A 337 6.12 13.44 4.61
C ALA A 337 6.51 14.72 5.35
N THR A 338 7.64 14.67 6.08
CA THR A 338 8.24 15.86 6.71
C THR A 338 9.69 16.01 6.21
N VAL A 339 10.05 17.23 5.75
CA VAL A 339 11.34 17.54 5.14
C VAL A 339 12.15 18.59 5.91
#